data_79d066baa26ec6a9f0b3d331d3235c2d
#
_entry.id   79d066baa26ec6a9f0b3d331d3235c2d
#
_cell.length_a   1.000
_cell.length_b   1.000
_cell.length_c   1.000
_cell.angle_alpha   90.00
_cell.angle_beta   90.00
_cell.angle_gamma   90.00
#
_symmetry.space_group_name_H-M   'P 1'
#
loop_
_entity.id
_entity.type
_entity.pdbx_description
1 polymer ?
#
loop_
_entity_poly.entity_id
_entity_poly.type
_entity_poly.pdbx_seq_one_letter_code
_entity_poly.pdbx_strand_id
1 'polypeptide(L)'
;MSGNSEPKKYKNPVLNWIEFRLPIISYFQKEYGEYPMPKNCNYFWSFGALATITLITMIVSGIFLAMNYTPHTEMAFDSVERIMRDVNYGWLLRYIHSNGASFFFIIVFIHIVRAMYYGSYKFPRELNWILGVFIFLLMMATSFLGYTLPWGQMSYWGATVITNLFSAIPIVGEGLKTWLLGDYTVGNATLNRFFALHYVLPFVIFGVVGLHVAAVHVHGSNNPAGIDTVSYTH
;
A
#
# COMPACT_ATOMS: atom_id res chain seq x y z
N MET A 1 -11.23 -28.83 -9.34
CA MET A 1 -10.43 -30.02 -9.72
C MET A 1 -9.09 -29.50 -10.23
N SER A 2 -8.05 -29.61 -9.41
CA SER A 2 -6.69 -29.16 -9.76
C SER A 2 -6.09 -30.17 -10.72
N GLY A 3 -5.98 -29.80 -12.00
CA GLY A 3 -5.15 -30.56 -12.93
C GLY A 3 -3.71 -30.55 -12.41
N ASN A 4 -3.20 -31.70 -12.02
CA ASN A 4 -1.79 -31.92 -11.73
C ASN A 4 -0.98 -31.69 -13.03
N SER A 5 -0.62 -30.43 -13.31
CA SER A 5 0.42 -30.17 -14.28
C SER A 5 1.75 -30.55 -13.63
N GLU A 6 2.49 -31.45 -14.27
CA GLU A 6 3.83 -31.81 -13.81
C GLU A 6 4.68 -30.53 -13.63
N PRO A 7 5.44 -30.43 -12.52
CA PRO A 7 6.28 -29.24 -12.28
C PRO A 7 7.29 -29.09 -13.42
N LYS A 8 7.41 -27.85 -13.94
CA LYS A 8 8.41 -27.53 -14.97
C LYS A 8 9.81 -27.94 -14.50
N LYS A 9 10.54 -28.66 -15.36
CA LYS A 9 11.93 -29.03 -15.08
C LYS A 9 12.86 -27.89 -15.55
N TYR A 10 13.65 -27.37 -14.62
CA TYR A 10 14.67 -26.34 -14.88
C TYR A 10 16.03 -26.99 -15.04
N LYS A 11 16.93 -26.36 -15.82
CA LYS A 11 18.32 -26.83 -15.97
C LYS A 11 19.13 -26.75 -14.66
N ASN A 12 18.76 -25.80 -13.79
CA ASN A 12 19.42 -25.63 -12.48
C ASN A 12 18.81 -26.58 -11.46
N PRO A 13 19.61 -27.47 -10.82
CA PRO A 13 19.11 -28.45 -9.84
C PRO A 13 18.53 -27.80 -8.58
N VAL A 14 19.06 -26.64 -8.15
CA VAL A 14 18.56 -25.89 -6.99
C VAL A 14 17.16 -25.32 -7.29
N LEU A 15 16.96 -24.76 -8.47
CA LEU A 15 15.64 -24.28 -8.89
C LEU A 15 14.63 -25.43 -8.98
N ASN A 16 15.01 -26.59 -9.52
CA ASN A 16 14.15 -27.78 -9.54
C ASN A 16 13.80 -28.23 -8.12
N TRP A 17 14.75 -28.22 -7.21
CA TRP A 17 14.54 -28.62 -5.83
C TRP A 17 13.54 -27.69 -5.10
N ILE A 18 13.66 -26.36 -5.32
CA ILE A 18 12.73 -25.36 -4.77
C ILE A 18 11.35 -25.53 -5.40
N GLU A 19 11.29 -25.55 -6.72
CA GLU A 19 10.04 -25.58 -7.47
C GLU A 19 9.21 -26.84 -7.21
N PHE A 20 9.87 -27.98 -7.03
CA PHE A 20 9.20 -29.24 -6.65
C PHE A 20 8.51 -29.18 -5.29
N ARG A 21 9.10 -28.41 -4.32
CA ARG A 21 8.58 -28.30 -2.94
C ARG A 21 7.66 -27.10 -2.75
N LEU A 22 7.94 -26.03 -3.43
CA LEU A 22 7.19 -24.80 -3.39
C LEU A 22 7.19 -24.17 -4.80
N PRO A 23 6.15 -24.42 -5.61
CA PRO A 23 6.08 -24.08 -7.02
C PRO A 23 5.87 -22.57 -7.23
N ILE A 24 6.84 -21.74 -6.77
CA ILE A 24 6.76 -20.27 -6.80
C ILE A 24 6.74 -19.77 -8.25
N ILE A 25 7.69 -20.25 -9.07
CA ILE A 25 7.85 -19.77 -10.45
C ILE A 25 6.63 -20.19 -11.28
N SER A 26 6.22 -21.45 -11.17
CA SER A 26 5.04 -21.96 -11.87
C SER A 26 3.76 -21.23 -11.43
N TYR A 27 3.64 -20.92 -10.13
CA TYR A 27 2.53 -20.15 -9.60
C TYR A 27 2.51 -18.74 -10.18
N PHE A 28 3.62 -18.01 -10.12
CA PHE A 28 3.70 -16.66 -10.68
C PHE A 28 3.47 -16.64 -12.19
N GLN A 29 4.02 -17.62 -12.91
CA GLN A 29 3.80 -17.72 -14.35
C GLN A 29 2.32 -17.93 -14.68
N LYS A 30 1.64 -18.82 -13.98
CA LYS A 30 0.20 -19.10 -14.17
C LYS A 30 -0.64 -17.86 -13.81
N GLU A 31 -0.39 -17.27 -12.65
CA GLU A 31 -1.25 -16.20 -12.11
C GLU A 31 -1.00 -14.83 -12.77
N TYR A 32 0.18 -14.58 -13.30
CA TYR A 32 0.53 -13.29 -13.89
C TYR A 32 0.92 -13.39 -15.38
N GLY A 33 1.69 -14.42 -15.76
CA GLY A 33 2.16 -14.57 -17.12
C GLY A 33 1.07 -15.08 -18.07
N GLU A 34 0.29 -16.07 -17.64
CA GLU A 34 -0.75 -16.72 -18.44
C GLU A 34 -2.17 -16.21 -18.13
N TYR A 35 -2.26 -15.16 -17.29
CA TYR A 35 -3.55 -14.61 -16.88
C TYR A 35 -4.34 -14.05 -18.07
N PRO A 36 -5.58 -14.54 -18.32
CA PRO A 36 -6.36 -14.12 -19.47
C PRO A 36 -6.89 -12.70 -19.29
N MET A 37 -6.62 -11.83 -20.25
CA MET A 37 -7.09 -10.45 -20.27
C MET A 37 -7.89 -10.15 -21.53
N PRO A 38 -8.92 -9.27 -21.47
CA PRO A 38 -9.59 -8.77 -22.66
C PRO A 38 -8.62 -8.08 -23.62
N LYS A 39 -8.76 -8.32 -24.94
CA LYS A 39 -7.88 -7.74 -25.98
C LYS A 39 -7.87 -6.21 -26.00
N ASN A 40 -8.92 -5.58 -25.52
CA ASN A 40 -9.08 -4.13 -25.49
C ASN A 40 -8.59 -3.47 -24.17
N CYS A 41 -7.89 -4.22 -23.31
CA CYS A 41 -7.25 -3.61 -22.14
C CYS A 41 -6.25 -2.53 -22.57
N ASN A 42 -6.33 -1.38 -21.93
CA ASN A 42 -5.45 -0.24 -22.16
C ASN A 42 -4.67 0.13 -20.89
N TYR A 43 -3.90 1.19 -20.92
CA TYR A 43 -3.07 1.64 -19.80
C TYR A 43 -3.81 1.80 -18.47
N PHE A 44 -5.13 2.06 -18.48
CA PHE A 44 -5.91 2.16 -17.24
C PHE A 44 -5.95 0.82 -16.45
N TRP A 45 -5.75 -0.32 -17.10
CA TRP A 45 -5.65 -1.61 -16.40
C TRP A 45 -4.32 -1.79 -15.67
N SER A 46 -3.27 -1.09 -16.06
CA SER A 46 -1.95 -1.19 -15.41
C SER A 46 -1.85 -0.42 -14.08
N PHE A 47 -2.80 0.45 -13.75
CA PHE A 47 -2.73 1.27 -12.53
C PHE A 47 -2.77 0.45 -11.24
N GLY A 48 -3.37 -0.74 -11.22
CA GLY A 48 -3.28 -1.66 -10.07
C GLY A 48 -1.87 -2.19 -9.84
N ALA A 49 -1.19 -2.62 -10.92
CA ALA A 49 0.21 -3.06 -10.85
C ALA A 49 1.15 -1.90 -10.46
N LEU A 50 0.93 -0.71 -11.03
CA LEU A 50 1.69 0.48 -10.71
C LEU A 50 1.52 0.89 -9.24
N ALA A 51 0.30 0.78 -8.69
CA ALA A 51 0.03 1.00 -7.27
C ALA A 51 0.81 0.00 -6.38
N THR A 52 0.89 -1.26 -6.78
CA THR A 52 1.65 -2.29 -6.05
C THR A 52 3.16 -1.98 -6.07
N ILE A 53 3.72 -1.60 -7.22
CA ILE A 53 5.14 -1.21 -7.33
C ILE A 53 5.42 0.01 -6.46
N THR A 54 4.52 1.00 -6.49
CA THR A 54 4.65 2.20 -5.67
C THR A 54 4.58 1.86 -4.17
N LEU A 55 3.66 0.98 -3.75
CA LEU A 55 3.59 0.51 -2.36
C LEU A 55 4.90 -0.12 -1.90
N ILE A 56 5.48 -1.00 -2.72
CA ILE A 56 6.79 -1.63 -2.41
C ILE A 56 7.88 -0.57 -2.29
N THR A 57 7.92 0.41 -3.20
CA THR A 57 8.88 1.52 -3.15
C THR A 57 8.72 2.34 -1.87
N MET A 58 7.47 2.61 -1.45
CA MET A 58 7.16 3.32 -0.21
C MET A 58 7.62 2.54 1.02
N ILE A 59 7.38 1.23 1.07
CA ILE A 59 7.82 0.37 2.17
C ILE A 59 9.36 0.36 2.25
N VAL A 60 10.04 0.10 1.14
CA VAL A 60 11.51 0.01 1.10
C VAL A 60 12.14 1.35 1.50
N SER A 61 11.71 2.46 0.90
CA SER A 61 12.23 3.78 1.27
C SER A 61 11.93 4.14 2.72
N GLY A 62 10.76 3.77 3.25
CA GLY A 62 10.36 3.98 4.63
C GLY A 62 11.23 3.21 5.64
N ILE A 63 11.58 1.96 5.34
CA ILE A 63 12.50 1.16 6.17
C ILE A 63 13.86 1.86 6.30
N PHE A 64 14.45 2.32 5.18
CA PHE A 64 15.73 3.03 5.22
C PHE A 64 15.66 4.37 5.95
N LEU A 65 14.56 5.10 5.81
CA LEU A 65 14.35 6.34 6.58
C LEU A 65 14.22 6.05 8.07
N ALA A 66 13.48 5.00 8.46
CA ALA A 66 13.28 4.62 9.85
C ALA A 66 14.60 4.26 10.57
N MET A 67 15.61 3.74 9.85
CA MET A 67 16.94 3.46 10.42
C MET A 67 17.67 4.72 10.93
N ASN A 68 17.29 5.90 10.46
CA ASN A 68 17.95 7.17 10.79
C ASN A 68 17.03 8.16 11.50
N TYR A 69 15.74 7.85 11.62
CA TYR A 69 14.74 8.70 12.22
C TYR A 69 14.62 8.44 13.73
N THR A 70 14.42 9.51 14.52
CA THR A 70 14.22 9.40 15.97
C THR A 70 12.84 9.96 16.34
N PRO A 71 11.87 9.14 16.80
CA PRO A 71 10.52 9.58 17.13
C PRO A 71 10.44 10.24 18.52
N HIS A 72 11.08 11.37 18.68
CA HIS A 72 11.08 12.17 19.91
C HIS A 72 10.85 13.64 19.57
N THR A 73 10.02 14.34 20.32
CA THR A 73 9.61 15.73 20.01
C THR A 73 10.77 16.70 19.88
N GLU A 74 11.85 16.50 20.62
CA GLU A 74 13.07 17.34 20.57
C GLU A 74 14.04 16.91 19.47
N MET A 75 13.92 15.69 18.94
CA MET A 75 14.93 15.12 18.03
C MET A 75 14.37 14.79 16.64
N ALA A 76 13.05 14.71 16.49
CA ALA A 76 12.43 14.24 15.24
C ALA A 76 12.79 15.15 14.07
N PHE A 77 12.65 16.46 14.23
CA PHE A 77 12.97 17.43 13.18
C PHE A 77 14.45 17.37 12.81
N ASP A 78 15.35 17.40 13.80
CA ASP A 78 16.79 17.34 13.57
C ASP A 78 17.22 16.01 12.93
N SER A 79 16.56 14.90 13.27
CA SER A 79 16.84 13.61 12.62
C SER A 79 16.47 13.62 11.13
N VAL A 80 15.38 14.30 10.75
CA VAL A 80 15.01 14.49 9.33
C VAL A 80 16.00 15.40 8.62
N GLU A 81 16.44 16.50 9.25
CA GLU A 81 17.50 17.39 8.71
C GLU A 81 18.81 16.61 8.50
N ARG A 82 19.21 15.79 9.48
CA ARG A 82 20.38 14.92 9.35
C ARG A 82 20.26 13.95 8.20
N ILE A 83 19.07 13.32 8.01
CA ILE A 83 18.82 12.45 6.85
C ILE A 83 19.04 13.22 5.54
N MET A 84 18.54 14.45 5.47
CA MET A 84 18.61 15.27 4.25
C MET A 84 20.02 15.75 3.93
N ARG A 85 20.88 15.99 4.93
CA ARG A 85 22.18 16.66 4.76
C ARG A 85 23.37 15.73 4.91
N ASP A 86 23.34 14.81 5.88
CA ASP A 86 24.52 14.08 6.33
C ASP A 86 24.50 12.61 5.88
N VAL A 87 23.32 12.02 5.66
CA VAL A 87 23.20 10.63 5.21
C VAL A 87 23.40 10.55 3.70
N ASN A 88 24.30 9.69 3.23
CA ASN A 88 24.54 9.48 1.82
C ASN A 88 23.24 9.09 1.08
N TYR A 89 22.85 9.87 0.07
CA TYR A 89 21.57 9.72 -0.65
C TYR A 89 20.32 9.84 0.21
N GLY A 90 20.42 10.28 1.46
CA GLY A 90 19.28 10.43 2.37
C GLY A 90 18.24 11.41 1.84
N TRP A 91 18.67 12.52 1.21
CA TRP A 91 17.79 13.47 0.52
C TRP A 91 16.97 12.79 -0.58
N LEU A 92 17.57 11.90 -1.35
CA LEU A 92 16.88 11.16 -2.43
C LEU A 92 15.82 10.22 -1.85
N LEU A 93 16.17 9.44 -0.84
CA LEU A 93 15.23 8.54 -0.15
C LEU A 93 14.07 9.34 0.46
N ARG A 94 14.36 10.49 1.11
CA ARG A 94 13.34 11.34 1.70
C ARG A 94 12.39 11.91 0.65
N TYR A 95 12.90 12.37 -0.51
CA TYR A 95 12.05 12.86 -1.60
C TYR A 95 11.27 11.76 -2.29
N ILE A 96 11.86 10.58 -2.53
CA ILE A 96 11.14 9.43 -3.06
C ILE A 96 9.97 9.08 -2.13
N HIS A 97 10.21 9.05 -0.82
CA HIS A 97 9.17 8.71 0.14
C HIS A 97 8.07 9.79 0.22
N SER A 98 8.42 11.05 0.40
CA SER A 98 7.43 12.13 0.58
C SER A 98 6.63 12.44 -0.70
N ASN A 99 7.32 12.57 -1.83
CA ASN A 99 6.64 12.83 -3.12
C ASN A 99 5.98 11.56 -3.66
N GLY A 100 6.58 10.40 -3.40
CA GLY A 100 6.03 9.10 -3.72
C GLY A 100 4.66 8.87 -3.07
N ALA A 101 4.44 9.38 -1.85
CA ALA A 101 3.13 9.33 -1.21
C ALA A 101 2.06 10.07 -2.03
N SER A 102 2.34 11.29 -2.48
CA SER A 102 1.41 12.06 -3.33
C SER A 102 1.16 11.36 -4.67
N PHE A 103 2.23 10.84 -5.29
CA PHE A 103 2.12 10.09 -6.54
C PHE A 103 1.31 8.81 -6.37
N PHE A 104 1.44 8.12 -5.23
CA PHE A 104 0.66 6.94 -4.90
C PHE A 104 -0.84 7.25 -4.86
N PHE A 105 -1.25 8.37 -4.24
CA PHE A 105 -2.65 8.79 -4.25
C PHE A 105 -3.16 9.05 -5.67
N ILE A 106 -2.38 9.72 -6.52
CA ILE A 106 -2.78 9.95 -7.92
C ILE A 106 -3.04 8.62 -8.64
N ILE A 107 -2.12 7.66 -8.50
CA ILE A 107 -2.26 6.32 -9.10
C ILE A 107 -3.53 5.63 -8.61
N VAL A 108 -3.77 5.64 -7.29
CA VAL A 108 -4.92 4.98 -6.68
C VAL A 108 -6.23 5.67 -7.05
N PHE A 109 -6.28 7.01 -7.14
CA PHE A 109 -7.46 7.71 -7.63
C PHE A 109 -7.81 7.32 -9.07
N ILE A 110 -6.83 7.24 -9.97
CA ILE A 110 -7.06 6.80 -11.35
C ILE A 110 -7.56 5.34 -11.35
N HIS A 111 -6.99 4.48 -10.50
CA HIS A 111 -7.43 3.09 -10.35
C HIS A 111 -8.89 3.00 -9.87
N ILE A 112 -9.30 3.80 -8.89
CA ILE A 112 -10.67 3.86 -8.37
C ILE A 112 -11.63 4.42 -9.44
N VAL A 113 -11.27 5.54 -10.08
CA VAL A 113 -12.10 6.15 -11.13
C VAL A 113 -12.31 5.17 -12.29
N ARG A 114 -11.28 4.43 -12.70
CA ARG A 114 -11.40 3.38 -13.71
C ARG A 114 -12.37 2.29 -13.26
N ALA A 115 -12.28 1.84 -12.00
CA ALA A 115 -13.18 0.81 -11.48
C ALA A 115 -14.64 1.27 -11.44
N MET A 116 -14.89 2.53 -11.09
CA MET A 116 -16.24 3.14 -11.11
C MET A 116 -16.75 3.29 -12.54
N TYR A 117 -15.96 3.83 -13.44
CA TYR A 117 -16.35 4.07 -14.83
C TYR A 117 -16.76 2.77 -15.55
N TYR A 118 -15.99 1.71 -15.38
CA TYR A 118 -16.28 0.41 -16.01
C TYR A 118 -17.20 -0.50 -15.19
N GLY A 119 -17.71 -0.05 -14.05
CA GLY A 119 -18.61 -0.83 -13.20
C GLY A 119 -17.95 -2.07 -12.57
N SER A 120 -16.62 -2.02 -12.34
CA SER A 120 -15.85 -3.14 -11.80
C SER A 120 -16.17 -3.48 -10.34
N TYR A 121 -17.01 -2.69 -9.67
CA TYR A 121 -17.49 -2.91 -8.30
C TYR A 121 -18.77 -3.76 -8.23
N LYS A 122 -19.41 -4.05 -9.41
CA LYS A 122 -20.66 -4.79 -9.47
C LYS A 122 -20.43 -6.29 -9.32
N PHE A 123 -21.53 -7.03 -9.06
CA PHE A 123 -21.53 -8.50 -9.02
C PHE A 123 -20.71 -9.11 -10.16
N PRO A 124 -19.86 -10.08 -9.90
CA PRO A 124 -19.55 -10.76 -8.62
C PRO A 124 -18.28 -10.20 -7.92
N ARG A 125 -17.94 -8.89 -8.07
CA ARG A 125 -16.66 -8.28 -7.63
C ARG A 125 -16.82 -7.36 -6.41
N GLU A 126 -17.91 -7.50 -5.64
CA GLU A 126 -18.21 -6.65 -4.49
C GLU A 126 -17.14 -6.78 -3.41
N LEU A 127 -16.70 -8.01 -3.11
CA LEU A 127 -15.64 -8.23 -2.12
C LEU A 127 -14.33 -7.56 -2.53
N ASN A 128 -14.00 -7.62 -3.82
CA ASN A 128 -12.82 -6.94 -4.35
C ASN A 128 -12.91 -5.41 -4.15
N TRP A 129 -14.09 -4.83 -4.38
CA TRP A 129 -14.33 -3.42 -4.15
C TRP A 129 -14.21 -3.05 -2.65
N ILE A 130 -14.81 -3.82 -1.76
CA ILE A 130 -14.75 -3.61 -0.31
C ILE A 130 -13.30 -3.64 0.18
N LEU A 131 -12.50 -4.62 -0.25
CA LEU A 131 -11.07 -4.69 0.06
C LEU A 131 -10.33 -3.46 -0.45
N GLY A 132 -10.64 -2.98 -1.66
CA GLY A 132 -10.07 -1.76 -2.23
C GLY A 132 -10.39 -0.51 -1.41
N VAL A 133 -11.63 -0.35 -0.96
CA VAL A 133 -12.04 0.75 -0.07
C VAL A 133 -11.30 0.68 1.27
N PHE A 134 -11.17 -0.51 1.84
CA PHE A 134 -10.44 -0.71 3.09
C PHE A 134 -8.95 -0.35 2.94
N ILE A 135 -8.30 -0.78 1.84
CA ILE A 135 -6.92 -0.38 1.51
C ILE A 135 -6.82 1.16 1.42
N PHE A 136 -7.75 1.81 0.75
CA PHE A 136 -7.74 3.26 0.60
C PHE A 136 -7.84 3.99 1.95
N LEU A 137 -8.71 3.53 2.86
CA LEU A 137 -8.82 4.09 4.21
C LEU A 137 -7.53 3.89 5.02
N LEU A 138 -6.93 2.70 4.96
CA LEU A 138 -5.64 2.42 5.60
C LEU A 138 -4.51 3.30 5.01
N MET A 139 -4.52 3.52 3.69
CA MET A 139 -3.56 4.39 3.02
C MET A 139 -3.69 5.84 3.47
N MET A 140 -4.92 6.36 3.61
CA MET A 140 -5.18 7.69 4.16
C MET A 140 -4.65 7.82 5.59
N ALA A 141 -4.96 6.85 6.45
CA ALA A 141 -4.45 6.81 7.82
C ALA A 141 -2.92 6.77 7.86
N THR A 142 -2.30 5.89 7.06
CA THR A 142 -0.83 5.78 6.97
C THR A 142 -0.20 7.09 6.55
N SER A 143 -0.73 7.75 5.53
CA SER A 143 -0.20 9.04 5.04
C SER A 143 -0.32 10.15 6.06
N PHE A 144 -1.45 10.24 6.76
CA PHE A 144 -1.64 11.20 7.84
C PHE A 144 -0.62 11.01 8.96
N LEU A 145 -0.44 9.77 9.42
CA LEU A 145 0.55 9.43 10.44
C LEU A 145 1.96 9.82 9.99
N GLY A 146 2.33 9.50 8.73
CA GLY A 146 3.63 9.84 8.16
C GLY A 146 3.89 11.33 8.01
N TYR A 147 2.84 12.11 7.68
CA TYR A 147 2.94 13.56 7.59
C TYR A 147 3.27 14.24 8.92
N THR A 148 2.92 13.63 10.04
CA THR A 148 3.21 14.16 11.37
C THR A 148 4.65 13.91 11.83
N LEU A 149 5.35 12.92 11.28
CA LEU A 149 6.66 12.48 11.74
C LEU A 149 7.78 13.54 11.63
N PRO A 150 7.84 14.43 10.62
CA PRO A 150 8.84 15.50 10.59
C PRO A 150 8.75 16.49 11.74
N TRP A 151 7.65 16.50 12.46
CA TRP A 151 7.41 17.30 13.68
C TRP A 151 7.64 18.79 13.51
N GLY A 152 7.35 19.32 12.31
CA GLY A 152 7.31 20.77 12.06
C GLY A 152 5.95 21.38 12.44
N GLN A 153 5.78 22.68 12.23
CA GLN A 153 4.54 23.40 12.53
C GLN A 153 3.32 22.78 11.85
N MET A 154 3.42 22.46 10.57
CA MET A 154 2.33 21.84 9.82
C MET A 154 2.00 20.43 10.35
N SER A 155 3.00 19.65 10.76
CA SER A 155 2.82 18.33 11.36
C SER A 155 2.04 18.42 12.67
N TYR A 156 2.45 19.33 13.56
CA TYR A 156 1.82 19.54 14.87
C TYR A 156 0.36 20.00 14.74
N TRP A 157 0.12 21.04 13.95
CA TRP A 157 -1.23 21.59 13.78
C TRP A 157 -2.12 20.65 12.96
N GLY A 158 -1.58 19.94 11.98
CA GLY A 158 -2.29 18.89 11.25
C GLY A 158 -2.72 17.75 12.18
N ALA A 159 -1.83 17.27 13.04
CA ALA A 159 -2.15 16.27 14.06
C ALA A 159 -3.24 16.77 15.01
N THR A 160 -3.14 18.00 15.50
CA THR A 160 -4.12 18.61 16.41
C THR A 160 -5.51 18.70 15.78
N VAL A 161 -5.62 19.18 14.55
CA VAL A 161 -6.91 19.32 13.86
C VAL A 161 -7.54 17.96 13.58
N ILE A 162 -6.78 17.04 12.98
CA ILE A 162 -7.33 15.74 12.59
C ILE A 162 -7.72 14.90 13.80
N THR A 163 -6.91 14.90 14.87
CA THR A 163 -7.26 14.15 16.08
C THR A 163 -8.46 14.74 16.81
N ASN A 164 -8.66 16.07 16.77
CA ASN A 164 -9.85 16.70 17.30
C ASN A 164 -11.15 16.31 16.54
N LEU A 165 -11.09 15.90 15.28
CA LEU A 165 -12.26 15.41 14.57
C LEU A 165 -12.83 14.13 15.22
N PHE A 166 -11.98 13.30 15.83
CA PHE A 166 -12.44 12.10 16.54
C PHE A 166 -13.25 12.45 17.78
N SER A 167 -12.99 13.59 18.45
CA SER A 167 -13.77 14.01 19.63
C SER A 167 -15.22 14.34 19.28
N ALA A 168 -15.54 14.62 18.03
CA ALA A 168 -16.91 14.85 17.57
C ALA A 168 -17.79 13.58 17.53
N ILE A 169 -17.19 12.39 17.68
CA ILE A 169 -17.95 11.13 17.72
C ILE A 169 -18.68 11.05 19.06
N PRO A 170 -20.04 10.95 19.07
CA PRO A 170 -20.79 10.90 20.31
C PRO A 170 -20.34 9.75 21.22
N ILE A 171 -20.31 9.99 22.53
CA ILE A 171 -20.04 9.03 23.62
C ILE A 171 -18.58 8.59 23.70
N VAL A 172 -17.96 8.16 22.59
CA VAL A 172 -16.62 7.54 22.59
C VAL A 172 -15.51 8.47 22.11
N GLY A 173 -15.84 9.61 21.50
CA GLY A 173 -14.92 10.46 20.77
C GLY A 173 -13.73 10.98 21.59
N GLU A 174 -13.97 11.51 22.78
CA GLU A 174 -12.91 11.99 23.67
C GLU A 174 -11.99 10.86 24.15
N GLY A 175 -12.56 9.71 24.49
CA GLY A 175 -11.80 8.50 24.86
C GLY A 175 -10.92 8.02 23.71
N LEU A 176 -11.47 8.00 22.49
CA LEU A 176 -10.75 7.61 21.28
C LEU A 176 -9.61 8.59 20.96
N LYS A 177 -9.87 9.89 21.06
CA LYS A 177 -8.86 10.93 20.88
C LYS A 177 -7.71 10.78 21.87
N THR A 178 -8.02 10.66 23.16
CA THR A 178 -7.01 10.50 24.23
C THR A 178 -6.21 9.21 24.03
N TRP A 179 -6.87 8.13 23.65
CA TRP A 179 -6.20 6.87 23.32
C TRP A 179 -5.26 7.02 22.11
N LEU A 180 -5.71 7.69 21.05
CA LEU A 180 -4.91 7.92 19.85
C LEU A 180 -3.70 8.80 20.12
N LEU A 181 -3.89 9.90 20.88
CA LEU A 181 -2.82 10.81 21.26
C LEU A 181 -1.84 10.18 22.28
N GLY A 182 -2.35 9.31 23.14
CA GLY A 182 -1.59 8.76 24.26
C GLY A 182 -1.43 9.72 25.44
N ASP A 183 -2.03 10.89 25.33
CA ASP A 183 -2.06 11.97 26.32
C ASP A 183 -3.27 12.85 26.03
N TYR A 184 -3.52 13.89 26.83
CA TYR A 184 -4.58 14.86 26.57
C TYR A 184 -4.26 15.84 25.44
N THR A 185 -2.98 16.01 25.11
CA THR A 185 -2.47 16.91 24.07
C THR A 185 -1.53 16.22 23.12
N VAL A 186 -1.37 16.79 21.92
CA VAL A 186 -0.37 16.35 20.95
C VAL A 186 1.02 16.55 21.53
N GLY A 187 1.80 15.47 21.62
CA GLY A 187 3.11 15.49 22.25
C GLY A 187 3.95 14.26 21.94
N ASN A 188 4.90 13.96 22.81
CA ASN A 188 5.85 12.87 22.60
C ASN A 188 5.18 11.49 22.53
N ALA A 189 4.17 11.26 23.36
CA ALA A 189 3.38 10.02 23.31
C ALA A 189 2.68 9.85 21.95
N THR A 190 2.13 10.94 21.40
CA THR A 190 1.50 10.97 20.08
C THR A 190 2.50 10.61 18.99
N LEU A 191 3.66 11.25 19.00
CA LEU A 191 4.69 11.05 17.99
C LEU A 191 5.17 9.58 17.95
N ASN A 192 5.41 8.99 19.13
CA ASN A 192 5.79 7.58 19.24
C ASN A 192 4.73 6.64 18.70
N ARG A 193 3.46 6.86 19.04
CA ARG A 193 2.35 6.03 18.53
C ARG A 193 2.19 6.18 17.03
N PHE A 194 2.28 7.40 16.52
CA PHE A 194 2.15 7.67 15.10
C PHE A 194 3.30 7.05 14.30
N PHE A 195 4.51 7.09 14.82
CA PHE A 195 5.64 6.39 14.21
C PHE A 195 5.41 4.88 14.17
N ALA A 196 5.02 4.27 15.28
CA ALA A 196 4.78 2.83 15.37
C ALA A 196 3.67 2.39 14.40
N LEU A 197 2.55 3.11 14.38
CA LEU A 197 1.43 2.81 13.47
C LEU A 197 1.81 3.05 12.00
N HIS A 198 2.49 4.16 11.68
CA HIS A 198 2.96 4.44 10.33
C HIS A 198 3.90 3.36 9.82
N TYR A 199 4.75 2.82 10.68
CA TYR A 199 5.68 1.74 10.32
C TYR A 199 4.97 0.41 10.07
N VAL A 200 3.96 0.08 10.86
CA VAL A 200 3.25 -1.22 10.78
C VAL A 200 2.19 -1.23 9.68
N LEU A 201 1.41 -0.14 9.52
CA LEU A 201 0.27 -0.10 8.59
C LEU A 201 0.62 -0.45 7.14
N PRO A 202 1.76 -0.04 6.55
CA PRO A 202 2.14 -0.44 5.20
C PRO A 202 2.23 -1.96 5.00
N PHE A 203 2.65 -2.71 6.01
CA PHE A 203 2.70 -4.18 5.94
C PHE A 203 1.29 -4.78 6.03
N VAL A 204 0.40 -4.19 6.81
CA VAL A 204 -1.02 -4.56 6.83
C VAL A 204 -1.64 -4.29 5.46
N ILE A 205 -1.40 -3.10 4.89
CA ILE A 205 -1.85 -2.75 3.52
C ILE A 205 -1.33 -3.78 2.52
N PHE A 206 -0.05 -4.14 2.58
CA PHE A 206 0.54 -5.13 1.68
C PHE A 206 -0.16 -6.49 1.77
N GLY A 207 -0.49 -6.95 2.97
CA GLY A 207 -1.27 -8.18 3.20
C GLY A 207 -2.68 -8.08 2.60
N VAL A 208 -3.39 -6.96 2.83
CA VAL A 208 -4.73 -6.75 2.27
C VAL A 208 -4.69 -6.60 0.75
N VAL A 209 -3.63 -5.99 0.17
CA VAL A 209 -3.40 -5.95 -1.29
C VAL A 209 -3.26 -7.36 -1.85
N GLY A 210 -2.56 -8.26 -1.14
CA GLY A 210 -2.50 -9.68 -1.53
C GLY A 210 -3.88 -10.31 -1.63
N LEU A 211 -4.76 -10.07 -0.66
CA LEU A 211 -6.15 -10.55 -0.69
C LEU A 211 -6.97 -9.89 -1.80
N HIS A 212 -6.77 -8.60 -2.03
CA HIS A 212 -7.43 -7.85 -3.11
C HIS A 212 -7.06 -8.40 -4.49
N VAL A 213 -5.78 -8.66 -4.73
CA VAL A 213 -5.31 -9.28 -5.98
C VAL A 213 -5.85 -10.70 -6.12
N ALA A 214 -5.85 -11.51 -5.05
CA ALA A 214 -6.43 -12.85 -5.08
C ALA A 214 -7.92 -12.81 -5.45
N ALA A 215 -8.69 -11.86 -4.90
CA ALA A 215 -10.11 -11.68 -5.24
C ALA A 215 -10.33 -11.29 -6.72
N VAL A 216 -9.41 -10.50 -7.32
CA VAL A 216 -9.46 -10.23 -8.78
C VAL A 216 -9.27 -11.51 -9.58
N HIS A 217 -8.35 -12.39 -9.16
CA HIS A 217 -8.02 -13.61 -9.88
C HIS A 217 -9.14 -14.65 -9.86
N VAL A 218 -10.03 -14.63 -8.86
CA VAL A 218 -11.19 -15.53 -8.78
C VAL A 218 -12.16 -15.34 -9.95
N HIS A 219 -12.44 -14.08 -10.33
CA HIS A 219 -13.44 -13.74 -11.34
C HIS A 219 -12.85 -13.12 -12.61
N GLY A 220 -11.55 -12.96 -12.67
CA GLY A 220 -10.85 -12.31 -13.78
C GLY A 220 -11.06 -10.79 -13.86
N SER A 221 -10.38 -10.18 -14.82
CA SER A 221 -10.52 -8.75 -15.12
C SER A 221 -11.92 -8.41 -15.59
N ASN A 222 -12.43 -7.23 -15.23
CA ASN A 222 -13.71 -6.76 -15.73
C ASN A 222 -13.68 -6.60 -17.25
N ASN A 223 -14.71 -7.14 -17.92
CA ASN A 223 -14.87 -7.14 -19.37
C ASN A 223 -16.28 -6.69 -19.76
N PRO A 224 -16.61 -5.39 -19.60
CA PRO A 224 -17.98 -4.89 -19.79
C PRO A 224 -18.47 -4.99 -21.25
N ALA A 225 -17.55 -5.06 -22.21
CA ALA A 225 -17.88 -5.17 -23.64
C ALA A 225 -17.95 -6.64 -24.15
N GLY A 226 -17.69 -7.64 -23.29
CA GLY A 226 -17.70 -9.06 -23.67
C GLY A 226 -16.69 -9.44 -24.75
N ILE A 227 -15.55 -8.74 -24.79
CA ILE A 227 -14.49 -8.96 -25.79
C ILE A 227 -13.71 -10.24 -25.44
N ASP A 228 -13.31 -10.99 -26.46
CA ASP A 228 -12.49 -12.20 -26.27
C ASP A 228 -11.25 -11.93 -25.44
N THR A 229 -10.98 -12.83 -24.52
CA THR A 229 -9.77 -12.80 -23.71
C THR A 229 -8.62 -13.53 -24.41
N VAL A 230 -7.40 -13.05 -24.20
CA VAL A 230 -6.16 -13.68 -24.69
C VAL A 230 -5.14 -13.76 -23.59
N SER A 231 -4.30 -14.78 -23.64
CA SER A 231 -3.05 -14.80 -22.88
C SER A 231 -1.96 -14.17 -23.73
N TYR A 232 -1.23 -13.20 -23.18
CA TYR A 232 -0.17 -12.47 -23.89
C TYR A 232 1.20 -13.16 -23.79
N THR A 233 1.27 -14.42 -23.39
CA THR A 233 2.51 -15.20 -23.22
C THR A 233 2.89 -16.04 -24.43
N HIS A 234 2.34 -15.76 -25.59
CA HIS A 234 2.69 -16.45 -26.86
C HIS A 234 3.44 -15.54 -27.79
#